data_e2d50e79fb11f56c06f31fa72114f39c
#
_entry.id   e2d50e79fb11f56c06f31fa72114f39c
#
_cell.length_a   1.000
_cell.length_b   1.000
_cell.length_c   1.000
_cell.angle_alpha   90.00
_cell.angle_beta   90.00
_cell.angle_gamma   90.00
#
_symmetry.space_group_name_H-M   'P 1'
#
loop_
_entity.id
_entity.type
_entity.pdbx_description
1 polymer ?
#
loop_
_entity_poly.entity_id
_entity_poly.type
_entity_poly.pdbx_seq_one_letter_code
_entity_poly.pdbx_strand_id
1 'polypeptide(L)'
;MSKIKVLFSTANDSKVLYPHLYGPNGTSEAKNSQESNDYLTDAVFQYLKNDDQFEVYECPWMVHMYEDSPSKKEDLTGYGFTLRKQVNGTPNLLSVDEAIQRIQAKEFDYVVMDSRTVNPWWNQRGLSPFFDNTVKILQTVLSCYPAEKILFFDGEDQITVIGGLVGKVTYFKRELQFDHPLIHPIGYCFPEWKFRDASPEEKTKDMATVIPGDKSTYLFTDENSYYEDYRTSRFGLTWKKLGWDCFRHHEILFSSCVPVFPDIKDCHPLTMTHYPKELCAEILDCGVVLDGYYKHQQYHDLYCFNNVRVDFSKISREYYADLLGRLKDHALKHLTSKKMVEYILSKTN
;
A
#
# COMPACT_ATOMS: atom_id res chain seq x y z
N MET A 1 -11.54 10.78 26.78
CA MET A 1 -10.72 11.72 26.00
C MET A 1 -11.49 12.06 24.73
N SER A 2 -11.35 13.27 24.18
CA SER A 2 -11.93 13.59 22.86
C SER A 2 -11.20 12.77 21.81
N LYS A 3 -11.92 12.29 20.79
CA LYS A 3 -11.33 11.59 19.65
C LYS A 3 -10.45 12.56 18.84
N ILE A 4 -9.39 12.03 18.23
CA ILE A 4 -8.56 12.75 17.26
C ILE A 4 -9.32 12.85 15.95
N LYS A 5 -9.63 14.05 15.49
CA LYS A 5 -10.38 14.29 14.26
C LYS A 5 -9.46 14.34 13.05
N VAL A 6 -9.70 13.46 12.08
CA VAL A 6 -8.89 13.36 10.87
C VAL A 6 -9.77 13.57 9.65
N LEU A 7 -9.39 14.52 8.79
CA LEU A 7 -9.96 14.62 7.45
C LEU A 7 -9.11 13.78 6.49
N PHE A 8 -9.72 12.82 5.83
CA PHE A 8 -9.10 12.00 4.80
C PHE A 8 -9.51 12.51 3.42
N SER A 9 -8.59 13.14 2.70
CA SER A 9 -8.84 13.74 1.39
C SER A 9 -7.83 13.21 0.37
N THR A 10 -8.11 12.01 -0.13
CA THR A 10 -7.28 11.31 -1.10
C THR A 10 -8.06 11.06 -2.40
N ALA A 11 -7.36 10.78 -3.50
CA ALA A 11 -8.03 10.35 -4.72
C ALA A 11 -8.71 8.99 -4.52
N ASN A 12 -9.93 8.83 -5.04
CA ASN A 12 -10.64 7.57 -5.00
C ASN A 12 -11.38 7.30 -6.32
N ASP A 13 -12.13 6.20 -6.37
CA ASP A 13 -12.84 5.78 -7.56
C ASP A 13 -13.96 6.75 -7.97
N SER A 14 -13.62 7.68 -8.84
CA SER A 14 -14.56 8.66 -9.37
C SER A 14 -15.70 8.03 -10.20
N LYS A 15 -15.55 6.81 -10.74
CA LYS A 15 -16.63 6.15 -11.51
C LYS A 15 -17.81 5.77 -10.64
N VAL A 16 -17.54 5.27 -9.43
CA VAL A 16 -18.60 4.90 -8.49
C VAL A 16 -19.34 6.13 -7.98
N LEU A 17 -18.62 7.23 -7.75
CA LEU A 17 -19.20 8.48 -7.25
C LEU A 17 -19.89 9.30 -8.33
N TYR A 18 -19.38 9.25 -9.56
CA TYR A 18 -19.84 10.09 -10.67
C TYR A 18 -20.09 9.29 -11.95
N PRO A 19 -20.93 8.24 -11.92
CA PRO A 19 -21.15 7.37 -13.08
C PRO A 19 -21.71 8.12 -14.29
N HIS A 20 -22.42 9.24 -14.08
CA HIS A 20 -22.95 10.09 -15.14
C HIS A 20 -21.89 10.82 -15.97
N LEU A 21 -20.66 10.98 -15.44
CA LEU A 21 -19.54 11.61 -16.15
C LEU A 21 -18.83 10.66 -17.12
N TYR A 22 -19.06 9.35 -16.98
CA TYR A 22 -18.40 8.32 -17.78
C TYR A 22 -19.27 7.72 -18.88
N GLY A 23 -20.53 8.21 -19.06
CA GLY A 23 -21.47 7.77 -20.07
C GLY A 23 -22.00 6.35 -19.88
N PRO A 24 -23.12 5.99 -20.57
CA PRO A 24 -23.81 4.72 -20.36
C PRO A 24 -23.00 3.48 -20.79
N ASN A 25 -21.95 3.63 -21.56
CA ASN A 25 -21.15 2.51 -22.10
C ASN A 25 -19.76 2.36 -21.48
N GLY A 26 -19.39 3.16 -20.49
CA GLY A 26 -18.08 3.10 -19.86
C GLY A 26 -16.92 3.11 -20.89
N THR A 27 -17.07 3.90 -21.97
CA THR A 27 -16.23 3.78 -23.14
C THR A 27 -14.80 4.18 -22.89
N SER A 28 -13.93 3.26 -23.14
CA SER A 28 -12.53 3.23 -23.54
C SER A 28 -11.51 4.13 -22.82
N GLU A 29 -11.78 5.38 -22.59
CA GLU A 29 -10.85 6.27 -21.87
C GLU A 29 -10.93 6.09 -20.35
N ALA A 30 -12.09 5.67 -19.85
CA ALA A 30 -12.32 5.37 -18.45
C ALA A 30 -11.76 4.01 -17.99
N LYS A 31 -11.32 3.12 -18.88
CA LYS A 31 -10.65 1.86 -18.49
C LYS A 31 -9.37 2.06 -17.70
N ASN A 32 -8.75 3.23 -17.84
CA ASN A 32 -7.54 3.58 -17.10
C ASN A 32 -7.81 4.29 -15.75
N SER A 33 -9.06 4.59 -15.41
CA SER A 33 -9.44 5.16 -14.11
C SER A 33 -9.65 4.09 -13.02
N GLN A 34 -9.34 2.82 -13.31
CA GLN A 34 -9.42 1.70 -12.37
C GLN A 34 -8.39 1.77 -11.22
N GLU A 35 -7.47 2.72 -11.26
CA GLU A 35 -6.32 2.80 -10.36
C GLU A 35 -6.46 3.90 -9.31
N SER A 36 -7.66 4.14 -8.81
CA SER A 36 -7.87 5.22 -7.83
C SER A 36 -7.53 4.81 -6.39
N ASN A 37 -7.47 3.51 -6.09
CA ASN A 37 -7.05 3.04 -4.78
C ASN A 37 -5.52 2.96 -4.65
N ASP A 38 -5.04 3.26 -3.45
CA ASP A 38 -3.63 3.13 -3.09
C ASP A 38 -3.51 2.33 -1.80
N TYR A 39 -2.82 1.22 -1.85
CA TYR A 39 -2.67 0.32 -0.70
C TYR A 39 -2.04 1.00 0.52
N LEU A 40 -1.20 2.02 0.34
CA LEU A 40 -0.64 2.79 1.45
C LEU A 40 -1.73 3.58 2.18
N THR A 41 -2.49 4.39 1.44
CA THR A 41 -3.57 5.18 2.01
C THR A 41 -4.70 4.31 2.52
N ASP A 42 -5.04 3.22 1.82
CA ASP A 42 -6.07 2.26 2.23
C ASP A 42 -5.73 1.59 3.57
N ALA A 43 -4.47 1.17 3.75
CA ALA A 43 -4.03 0.53 5.00
C ALA A 43 -4.04 1.49 6.20
N VAL A 44 -3.67 2.75 5.98
CA VAL A 44 -3.75 3.80 7.01
C VAL A 44 -5.21 4.15 7.32
N PHE A 45 -6.02 4.36 6.29
CA PHE A 45 -7.46 4.65 6.43
C PHE A 45 -8.20 3.58 7.23
N GLN A 46 -7.97 2.32 6.86
CA GLN A 46 -8.58 1.17 7.53
C GLN A 46 -8.30 1.18 9.04
N TYR A 47 -7.03 1.42 9.43
CA TYR A 47 -6.67 1.46 10.84
C TYR A 47 -7.33 2.64 11.54
N LEU A 48 -7.20 3.85 11.01
CA LEU A 48 -7.78 5.06 11.62
C LEU A 48 -9.30 4.96 11.77
N LYS A 49 -9.98 4.33 10.81
CA LYS A 49 -11.45 4.20 10.81
C LYS A 49 -11.95 3.16 11.81
N ASN A 50 -11.17 2.12 12.07
CA ASN A 50 -11.55 1.02 12.98
C ASN A 50 -11.02 1.23 14.42
N ASP A 51 -10.18 2.22 14.69
CA ASP A 51 -9.66 2.52 16.02
C ASP A 51 -10.49 3.64 16.68
N ASP A 52 -10.99 3.35 17.88
CA ASP A 52 -11.88 4.23 18.64
C ASP A 52 -11.24 5.58 19.07
N GLN A 53 -9.92 5.71 18.98
CA GLN A 53 -9.21 6.95 19.28
C GLN A 53 -9.43 8.02 18.21
N PHE A 54 -9.83 7.61 16.99
CA PHE A 54 -9.99 8.51 15.85
C PHE A 54 -11.44 8.72 15.47
N GLU A 55 -11.72 9.90 14.94
CA GLU A 55 -12.96 10.25 14.25
C GLU A 55 -12.59 10.71 12.83
N VAL A 56 -12.78 9.81 11.86
CA VAL A 56 -12.35 10.03 10.47
C VAL A 56 -13.50 10.56 9.64
N TYR A 57 -13.26 11.69 9.00
CA TYR A 57 -14.11 12.34 8.00
C TYR A 57 -13.53 12.14 6.61
N GLU A 58 -14.37 12.06 5.60
CA GLU A 58 -13.99 11.71 4.23
C GLU A 58 -14.46 12.76 3.23
N CYS A 59 -13.57 13.19 2.36
CA CYS A 59 -13.88 14.00 1.20
C CYS A 59 -12.81 13.82 0.13
N PRO A 60 -13.05 12.96 -0.88
CA PRO A 60 -14.23 12.17 -1.20
C PRO A 60 -14.38 10.89 -0.37
N TRP A 61 -15.47 10.17 -0.62
CA TRP A 61 -15.77 8.89 -0.01
C TRP A 61 -14.79 7.80 -0.44
N MET A 62 -14.17 7.12 0.52
CA MET A 62 -13.32 5.94 0.31
C MET A 62 -14.19 4.68 0.08
N VAL A 63 -15.04 4.74 -0.95
CA VAL A 63 -16.14 3.81 -1.21
C VAL A 63 -15.72 2.34 -1.19
N HIS A 64 -14.57 1.99 -1.78
CA HIS A 64 -14.10 0.61 -1.89
C HIS A 64 -13.73 -0.02 -0.54
N MET A 65 -13.49 0.81 0.48
CA MET A 65 -13.11 0.36 1.81
C MET A 65 -14.26 -0.19 2.64
N TYR A 66 -15.50 0.19 2.33
CA TYR A 66 -16.67 -0.18 3.14
C TYR A 66 -17.26 -1.51 2.73
N GLU A 67 -17.67 -2.33 3.74
CA GLU A 67 -18.23 -3.67 3.55
C GLU A 67 -19.45 -3.66 2.63
N ASP A 68 -20.39 -2.73 2.86
CA ASP A 68 -21.63 -2.59 2.10
C ASP A 68 -21.49 -1.74 0.83
N SER A 69 -20.27 -1.47 0.37
CA SER A 69 -20.06 -0.60 -0.77
C SER A 69 -20.48 -1.25 -2.09
N PRO A 70 -20.93 -0.44 -3.07
CA PRO A 70 -21.24 -0.91 -4.42
C PRO A 70 -19.99 -1.24 -5.24
N SER A 71 -18.78 -0.94 -4.73
CA SER A 71 -17.51 -1.20 -5.41
C SER A 71 -17.33 -2.67 -5.74
N LYS A 72 -16.93 -2.97 -6.96
CA LYS A 72 -16.65 -4.32 -7.42
C LYS A 72 -15.15 -4.61 -7.34
N LYS A 73 -14.80 -5.88 -7.16
CA LYS A 73 -13.41 -6.35 -7.11
C LYS A 73 -12.63 -5.97 -8.38
N GLU A 74 -13.27 -6.06 -9.52
CA GLU A 74 -12.69 -5.79 -10.85
C GLU A 74 -12.40 -4.30 -11.08
N ASP A 75 -12.97 -3.42 -10.26
CA ASP A 75 -12.75 -1.98 -10.32
C ASP A 75 -11.47 -1.53 -9.62
N LEU A 76 -10.76 -2.45 -8.93
CA LEU A 76 -9.61 -2.14 -8.11
C LEU A 76 -8.31 -2.72 -8.69
N THR A 77 -7.21 -2.01 -8.46
CA THR A 77 -5.86 -2.48 -8.75
C THR A 77 -5.59 -3.81 -8.01
N GLY A 78 -4.94 -4.74 -8.67
CA GLY A 78 -4.64 -6.05 -8.09
C GLY A 78 -5.87 -6.91 -7.79
N TYR A 79 -7.02 -6.55 -8.37
CA TYR A 79 -8.30 -7.24 -8.17
C TYR A 79 -8.82 -7.22 -6.73
N GLY A 80 -8.32 -6.32 -5.90
CA GLY A 80 -8.91 -5.96 -4.61
C GLY A 80 -8.96 -7.06 -3.57
N PHE A 81 -8.08 -8.06 -3.61
CA PHE A 81 -8.06 -9.06 -2.54
C PHE A 81 -7.71 -8.46 -1.19
N THR A 82 -6.83 -7.48 -1.15
CA THR A 82 -6.08 -7.18 0.05
C THR A 82 -6.75 -6.21 1.03
N LEU A 83 -7.26 -5.06 0.58
CA LEU A 83 -7.77 -4.01 1.50
C LEU A 83 -9.20 -3.58 1.19
N ARG A 84 -9.84 -4.16 0.20
CA ARG A 84 -11.23 -3.87 -0.14
C ARG A 84 -12.17 -4.36 0.97
N LYS A 85 -13.22 -3.58 1.27
CA LYS A 85 -14.28 -3.95 2.23
C LYS A 85 -13.79 -4.31 3.63
N GLN A 86 -12.88 -3.49 4.15
CA GLN A 86 -12.23 -3.71 5.44
C GLN A 86 -12.75 -2.78 6.54
N VAL A 87 -13.73 -1.94 6.23
CA VAL A 87 -14.31 -0.97 7.16
C VAL A 87 -15.78 -1.26 7.34
N ASN A 88 -16.19 -1.44 8.60
CA ASN A 88 -17.58 -1.56 9.00
C ASN A 88 -18.17 -0.19 9.34
N GLY A 89 -19.50 -0.07 9.22
CA GLY A 89 -20.23 1.14 9.58
C GLY A 89 -20.41 2.13 8.44
N THR A 90 -20.82 3.35 8.79
CA THR A 90 -21.14 4.42 7.83
C THR A 90 -20.01 5.42 7.69
N PRO A 91 -19.78 5.97 6.48
CA PRO A 91 -18.83 7.06 6.30
C PRO A 91 -19.30 8.36 6.97
N ASN A 92 -18.36 9.12 7.55
CA ASN A 92 -18.58 10.53 7.91
C ASN A 92 -18.23 11.37 6.68
N LEU A 93 -19.11 11.34 5.69
CA LEU A 93 -18.88 11.96 4.40
C LEU A 93 -19.16 13.47 4.46
N LEU A 94 -18.25 14.25 3.93
CA LEU A 94 -18.39 15.69 3.76
C LEU A 94 -18.49 16.03 2.26
N SER A 95 -19.34 17.01 1.94
CA SER A 95 -19.23 17.71 0.67
C SER A 95 -17.93 18.54 0.63
N VAL A 96 -17.51 18.95 -0.56
CA VAL A 96 -16.32 19.80 -0.72
C VAL A 96 -16.46 21.12 0.04
N ASP A 97 -17.63 21.74 -0.03
CA ASP A 97 -17.88 23.01 0.64
C ASP A 97 -17.89 22.86 2.17
N GLU A 98 -18.49 21.78 2.71
CA GLU A 98 -18.44 21.48 4.14
C GLU A 98 -16.99 21.21 4.59
N ALA A 99 -16.24 20.43 3.82
CA ALA A 99 -14.83 20.17 4.12
C ALA A 99 -14.03 21.48 4.20
N ILE A 100 -14.20 22.36 3.22
CA ILE A 100 -13.54 23.68 3.19
C ILE A 100 -13.93 24.54 4.40
N GLN A 101 -15.22 24.63 4.73
CA GLN A 101 -15.68 25.38 5.90
C GLN A 101 -15.06 24.86 7.20
N ARG A 102 -15.02 23.54 7.39
CA ARG A 102 -14.46 22.92 8.60
C ARG A 102 -12.93 23.01 8.65
N ILE A 103 -12.23 22.99 7.49
CA ILE A 103 -10.81 23.29 7.39
C ILE A 103 -10.54 24.73 7.83
N GLN A 104 -11.30 25.71 7.34
CA GLN A 104 -11.18 27.11 7.73
C GLN A 104 -11.45 27.33 9.22
N ALA A 105 -12.38 26.57 9.80
CA ALA A 105 -12.66 26.57 11.22
C ALA A 105 -11.62 25.80 12.07
N LYS A 106 -10.62 25.15 11.43
CA LYS A 106 -9.56 24.35 12.08
C LYS A 106 -10.11 23.23 12.96
N GLU A 107 -11.15 22.54 12.50
CA GLU A 107 -11.83 21.50 13.27
C GLU A 107 -11.11 20.17 13.30
N PHE A 108 -10.16 19.93 12.41
CA PHE A 108 -9.41 18.68 12.32
C PHE A 108 -8.06 18.77 13.05
N ASP A 109 -7.68 17.70 13.72
CA ASP A 109 -6.35 17.56 14.31
C ASP A 109 -5.30 17.26 13.24
N TYR A 110 -5.69 16.48 12.20
CA TYR A 110 -4.85 16.16 11.05
C TYR A 110 -5.67 16.15 9.76
N VAL A 111 -4.99 16.46 8.65
CA VAL A 111 -5.53 16.30 7.30
C VAL A 111 -4.61 15.36 6.54
N VAL A 112 -5.15 14.25 6.00
CA VAL A 112 -4.44 13.28 5.17
C VAL A 112 -4.73 13.58 3.70
N MET A 113 -3.67 13.69 2.92
CA MET A 113 -3.72 13.86 1.46
C MET A 113 -2.68 12.97 0.79
N ASP A 114 -2.83 12.69 -0.50
CA ASP A 114 -1.87 11.88 -1.25
C ASP A 114 -1.42 12.54 -2.57
N SER A 115 -0.38 11.98 -3.20
CA SER A 115 0.20 12.47 -4.44
C SER A 115 -0.77 12.49 -5.61
N ARG A 116 -1.74 11.57 -5.65
CA ARG A 116 -2.72 11.47 -6.74
C ARG A 116 -3.66 12.66 -6.79
N THR A 117 -3.87 13.33 -5.65
CA THR A 117 -4.72 14.54 -5.58
C THR A 117 -4.10 15.75 -6.27
N VAL A 118 -2.80 15.74 -6.51
CA VAL A 118 -2.06 16.90 -7.04
C VAL A 118 -1.13 16.58 -8.22
N ASN A 119 -0.99 15.31 -8.59
CA ASN A 119 -0.13 14.92 -9.70
C ASN A 119 -0.79 15.24 -11.05
N PRO A 120 -0.19 16.13 -11.89
CA PRO A 120 -0.76 16.51 -13.19
C PRO A 120 -0.93 15.33 -14.16
N TRP A 121 -0.13 14.27 -13.99
CA TRP A 121 -0.19 13.09 -14.83
C TRP A 121 -1.51 12.31 -14.65
N TRP A 122 -2.01 12.23 -13.41
CA TRP A 122 -3.32 11.65 -13.11
C TRP A 122 -4.45 12.53 -13.65
N ASN A 123 -4.30 13.85 -13.63
CA ASN A 123 -5.27 14.79 -14.21
C ASN A 123 -5.42 14.61 -15.72
N GLN A 124 -4.34 14.38 -16.45
CA GLN A 124 -4.36 14.15 -17.91
C GLN A 124 -5.12 12.87 -18.30
N ARG A 125 -5.34 11.95 -17.37
CA ARG A 125 -6.11 10.72 -17.58
C ARG A 125 -7.61 10.84 -17.37
N GLY A 126 -8.14 12.04 -17.22
CA GLY A 126 -9.61 12.28 -17.13
C GLY A 126 -10.19 12.08 -15.73
N LEU A 127 -9.38 12.16 -14.67
CA LEU A 127 -9.83 12.23 -13.27
C LEU A 127 -10.35 13.65 -12.91
N SER A 128 -10.53 14.47 -13.91
CA SER A 128 -10.67 15.91 -13.89
C SER A 128 -11.78 16.49 -13.00
N PRO A 129 -13.01 15.98 -12.89
CA PRO A 129 -14.03 16.74 -12.15
C PRO A 129 -13.73 16.82 -10.66
N PHE A 130 -13.03 15.80 -10.14
CA PHE A 130 -12.65 15.76 -8.73
C PHE A 130 -11.32 16.45 -8.45
N PHE A 131 -10.41 16.47 -9.43
CA PHE A 131 -9.07 17.06 -9.30
C PHE A 131 -9.15 18.54 -8.89
N ASP A 132 -10.01 19.33 -9.53
CA ASP A 132 -10.16 20.76 -9.19
C ASP A 132 -10.62 20.94 -7.73
N ASN A 133 -11.49 20.07 -7.24
CA ASN A 133 -11.95 20.09 -5.85
C ASN A 133 -10.84 19.70 -4.88
N THR A 134 -10.02 18.67 -5.20
CA THR A 134 -8.90 18.26 -4.34
C THR A 134 -7.81 19.32 -4.31
N VAL A 135 -7.52 19.98 -5.41
CA VAL A 135 -6.61 21.14 -5.46
C VAL A 135 -7.13 22.29 -4.60
N LYS A 136 -8.44 22.60 -4.67
CA LYS A 136 -9.06 23.62 -3.83
C LYS A 136 -8.99 23.28 -2.34
N ILE A 137 -9.24 22.02 -1.98
CA ILE A 137 -9.07 21.52 -0.61
C ILE A 137 -7.61 21.70 -0.18
N LEU A 138 -6.64 21.22 -0.97
CA LEU A 138 -5.21 21.34 -0.65
C LEU A 138 -4.79 22.82 -0.44
N GLN A 139 -5.19 23.73 -1.32
CA GLN A 139 -4.89 25.16 -1.18
C GLN A 139 -5.44 25.71 0.13
N THR A 140 -6.67 25.33 0.50
CA THR A 140 -7.29 25.74 1.75
C THR A 140 -6.54 25.16 2.96
N VAL A 141 -6.19 23.90 2.92
CA VAL A 141 -5.42 23.23 3.99
C VAL A 141 -4.06 23.92 4.19
N LEU A 142 -3.31 24.15 3.10
CA LEU A 142 -2.01 24.83 3.15
C LEU A 142 -2.09 26.27 3.70
N SER A 143 -3.25 26.93 3.56
CA SER A 143 -3.46 28.28 4.10
C SER A 143 -3.89 28.29 5.57
N CYS A 144 -4.48 27.21 6.08
CA CYS A 144 -5.10 27.15 7.41
C CYS A 144 -4.31 26.33 8.42
N TYR A 145 -3.54 25.33 7.98
CA TYR A 145 -2.86 24.37 8.85
C TYR A 145 -1.34 24.49 8.75
N PRO A 146 -0.60 24.33 9.85
CA PRO A 146 0.84 24.21 9.81
C PRO A 146 1.24 22.81 9.27
N ALA A 147 2.49 22.69 8.80
CA ALA A 147 2.99 21.53 8.09
C ALA A 147 2.82 20.21 8.87
N GLU A 148 3.03 20.22 10.16
CA GLU A 148 2.94 19.06 11.06
C GLU A 148 1.51 18.52 11.23
N LYS A 149 0.50 19.25 10.77
CA LYS A 149 -0.90 18.82 10.78
C LYS A 149 -1.38 18.29 9.42
N ILE A 150 -0.54 18.37 8.39
CA ILE A 150 -0.86 17.94 7.03
C ILE A 150 0.00 16.72 6.70
N LEU A 151 -0.61 15.54 6.71
CA LEU A 151 0.04 14.27 6.40
C LEU A 151 -0.08 14.00 4.89
N PHE A 152 1.03 14.08 4.16
CA PHE A 152 1.03 13.93 2.72
C PHE A 152 1.73 12.63 2.33
N PHE A 153 1.00 11.72 1.68
CA PHE A 153 1.51 10.42 1.25
C PHE A 153 1.84 10.42 -0.24
N ASP A 154 3.09 10.24 -0.57
CA ASP A 154 3.56 10.03 -1.93
C ASP A 154 3.81 8.54 -2.16
N GLY A 155 2.77 7.85 -2.60
CA GLY A 155 2.75 6.41 -2.87
C GLY A 155 3.21 6.02 -4.29
N GLU A 156 3.72 6.98 -5.09
CA GLU A 156 4.14 6.72 -6.46
C GLU A 156 5.37 5.79 -6.54
N ASP A 157 5.40 4.96 -7.59
CA ASP A 157 6.50 4.03 -7.88
C ASP A 157 7.80 4.71 -8.31
N GLN A 158 7.78 6.02 -8.51
CA GLN A 158 8.93 6.82 -8.94
C GLN A 158 9.63 7.48 -7.76
N ILE A 159 10.93 7.75 -7.92
CA ILE A 159 11.77 8.42 -6.91
C ILE A 159 11.51 9.94 -6.82
N THR A 160 10.80 10.50 -7.78
CA THR A 160 10.50 11.94 -7.83
C THR A 160 9.57 12.35 -6.71
N VAL A 161 9.70 13.60 -6.27
CA VAL A 161 8.88 14.21 -5.23
C VAL A 161 8.21 15.48 -5.75
N ILE A 162 7.11 15.88 -5.15
CA ILE A 162 6.41 17.13 -5.46
C ILE A 162 7.08 18.27 -4.68
N GLY A 163 8.17 18.83 -5.25
CA GLY A 163 9.03 19.79 -4.57
C GLY A 163 8.29 21.02 -4.01
N GLY A 164 7.21 21.45 -4.64
CA GLY A 164 6.38 22.56 -4.15
C GLY A 164 5.67 22.32 -2.81
N LEU A 165 5.60 21.06 -2.34
CA LEU A 165 4.99 20.67 -1.06
C LEU A 165 6.02 20.39 0.03
N VAL A 166 7.28 20.13 -0.32
CA VAL A 166 8.34 19.86 0.66
C VAL A 166 8.51 21.06 1.61
N GLY A 167 8.43 20.79 2.91
CA GLY A 167 8.44 21.81 3.97
C GLY A 167 7.12 22.54 4.23
N LYS A 168 6.09 22.27 3.43
CA LYS A 168 4.72 22.79 3.67
C LYS A 168 3.78 21.75 4.25
N VAL A 169 4.19 20.49 4.23
CA VAL A 169 3.48 19.32 4.75
C VAL A 169 4.46 18.39 5.44
N THR A 170 3.98 17.50 6.29
CA THR A 170 4.76 16.32 6.73
C THR A 170 4.73 15.32 5.57
N TYR A 171 5.82 15.30 4.81
CA TYR A 171 5.91 14.58 3.54
C TYR A 171 6.44 13.16 3.75
N PHE A 172 5.67 12.16 3.32
CA PHE A 172 6.06 10.75 3.34
C PHE A 172 6.22 10.23 1.91
N LYS A 173 7.39 9.62 1.60
CA LYS A 173 7.69 9.06 0.28
C LYS A 173 7.96 7.56 0.36
N ARG A 174 7.19 6.76 -0.43
CA ARG A 174 7.34 5.30 -0.47
C ARG A 174 8.64 4.84 -1.17
N GLU A 175 8.93 5.35 -2.34
CA GLU A 175 10.13 5.00 -3.12
C GLU A 175 11.28 5.99 -2.88
N LEU A 176 11.53 6.36 -1.61
CA LEU A 176 12.59 7.30 -1.27
C LEU A 176 13.97 6.66 -1.47
N GLN A 177 14.86 7.31 -2.24
CA GLN A 177 16.22 6.84 -2.53
C GLN A 177 17.28 7.92 -2.29
N PHE A 178 16.97 8.94 -1.52
CA PHE A 178 17.90 10.01 -1.15
C PHE A 178 17.55 10.55 0.23
N ASP A 179 18.56 11.03 0.94
CA ASP A 179 18.38 11.67 2.24
C ASP A 179 17.84 13.09 2.08
N HIS A 180 16.79 13.42 2.82
CA HIS A 180 16.26 14.77 2.90
C HIS A 180 15.62 15.02 4.26
N PRO A 181 15.94 16.12 4.97
CA PRO A 181 15.50 16.34 6.36
C PRO A 181 13.98 16.54 6.51
N LEU A 182 13.28 16.90 5.44
CA LEU A 182 11.84 17.20 5.44
C LEU A 182 11.01 16.14 4.70
N ILE A 183 11.61 15.01 4.32
CA ILE A 183 10.91 13.91 3.64
C ILE A 183 11.18 12.63 4.42
N HIS A 184 10.11 12.00 4.86
CA HIS A 184 10.17 10.78 5.65
C HIS A 184 9.94 9.55 4.77
N PRO A 185 10.79 8.52 4.86
CA PRO A 185 10.53 7.27 4.18
C PRO A 185 9.28 6.60 4.77
N ILE A 186 8.48 5.98 3.91
CA ILE A 186 7.33 5.18 4.32
C ILE A 186 7.26 3.93 3.45
N GLY A 187 6.61 2.88 3.93
CA GLY A 187 6.35 1.67 3.17
C GLY A 187 4.91 1.24 3.32
N TYR A 188 4.53 0.20 2.60
CA TYR A 188 3.25 -0.44 2.84
C TYR A 188 3.17 -1.03 4.25
N CYS A 189 1.95 -1.10 4.75
CA CYS A 189 1.63 -1.76 6.02
C CYS A 189 0.40 -2.66 5.83
N PHE A 190 0.18 -3.54 6.79
CA PHE A 190 -0.84 -4.57 6.66
C PHE A 190 -1.72 -4.61 7.92
N PRO A 191 -3.04 -4.81 7.78
CA PRO A 191 -3.90 -4.96 8.93
C PRO A 191 -3.49 -6.14 9.81
N GLU A 192 -3.29 -5.90 11.10
CA GLU A 192 -2.80 -6.91 12.06
C GLU A 192 -3.69 -8.18 12.09
N TRP A 193 -5.00 -7.99 12.00
CA TRP A 193 -5.97 -9.08 12.02
C TRP A 193 -5.97 -9.96 10.75
N LYS A 194 -5.28 -9.54 9.68
CA LYS A 194 -5.01 -10.38 8.50
C LYS A 194 -3.80 -11.30 8.68
N PHE A 195 -3.08 -11.21 9.79
CA PHE A 195 -1.96 -12.10 10.06
C PHE A 195 -2.45 -13.54 10.21
N ARG A 196 -1.87 -14.43 9.41
CA ARG A 196 -2.17 -15.86 9.38
C ARG A 196 -0.98 -16.63 9.90
N ASP A 197 -1.02 -16.95 11.17
CA ASP A 197 0.03 -17.71 11.81
C ASP A 197 0.12 -19.15 11.26
N ALA A 198 1.35 -19.63 11.11
CA ALA A 198 1.63 -21.02 10.84
C ALA A 198 3.00 -21.42 11.41
N SER A 199 3.08 -22.60 11.95
CA SER A 199 4.34 -23.21 12.36
C SER A 199 5.07 -23.88 11.17
N PRO A 200 6.37 -24.22 11.30
CA PRO A 200 7.08 -24.98 10.27
C PRO A 200 6.45 -26.34 9.96
N GLU A 201 5.76 -26.95 10.93
CA GLU A 201 5.11 -28.26 10.81
C GLU A 201 3.83 -28.21 9.96
N GLU A 202 3.20 -27.05 9.86
CA GLU A 202 2.00 -26.84 9.06
C GLU A 202 2.29 -26.60 7.58
N LYS A 203 3.58 -26.50 7.20
CA LYS A 203 3.99 -26.32 5.81
C LYS A 203 3.88 -27.62 5.03
N THR A 204 3.02 -27.64 4.02
CA THR A 204 2.74 -28.83 3.19
C THR A 204 3.48 -28.84 1.86
N LYS A 205 4.07 -27.71 1.46
CA LYS A 205 4.83 -27.56 0.21
C LYS A 205 5.95 -26.53 0.33
N ASP A 206 6.91 -26.63 -0.56
CA ASP A 206 8.09 -25.75 -0.53
C ASP A 206 7.79 -24.37 -1.09
N MET A 207 7.14 -24.26 -2.26
CA MET A 207 6.89 -22.98 -2.92
C MET A 207 5.39 -22.69 -3.04
N ALA A 208 5.03 -21.42 -2.83
CA ALA A 208 3.71 -20.91 -3.14
C ALA A 208 3.46 -20.94 -4.66
N THR A 209 2.17 -21.05 -5.02
CA THR A 209 1.76 -21.23 -6.41
C THR A 209 2.01 -19.98 -7.26
N VAL A 210 1.82 -18.79 -6.67
CA VAL A 210 1.85 -17.52 -7.43
C VAL A 210 3.28 -17.11 -7.74
N ILE A 211 3.58 -17.01 -9.04
CA ILE A 211 4.82 -16.46 -9.57
C ILE A 211 4.53 -15.06 -10.13
N PRO A 212 5.16 -14.00 -9.61
CA PRO A 212 4.93 -12.65 -10.10
C PRO A 212 5.21 -12.52 -11.60
N GLY A 213 4.26 -11.93 -12.34
CA GLY A 213 4.37 -11.77 -13.80
C GLY A 213 3.91 -12.96 -14.64
N ASP A 214 3.84 -14.16 -14.08
CA ASP A 214 3.28 -15.32 -14.76
C ASP A 214 1.76 -15.46 -14.46
N LYS A 215 0.95 -14.93 -15.36
CA LYS A 215 -0.52 -14.93 -15.21
C LYS A 215 -1.13 -16.34 -15.17
N SER A 216 -0.44 -17.37 -15.68
CA SER A 216 -0.92 -18.75 -15.63
C SER A 216 -0.96 -19.31 -14.21
N THR A 217 -0.21 -18.69 -13.28
CA THR A 217 -0.16 -19.07 -11.86
C THR A 217 -1.18 -18.31 -10.99
N TYR A 218 -1.92 -17.35 -11.56
CA TYR A 218 -2.92 -16.55 -10.83
C TYR A 218 -4.26 -17.28 -10.80
N LEU A 219 -4.30 -18.40 -10.09
CA LEU A 219 -5.42 -19.35 -10.10
C LEU A 219 -6.51 -19.03 -9.07
N PHE A 220 -6.23 -18.17 -8.10
CA PHE A 220 -7.13 -17.94 -6.98
C PHE A 220 -8.22 -16.92 -7.33
N THR A 221 -9.46 -17.28 -7.03
CA THR A 221 -10.64 -16.43 -7.24
C THR A 221 -11.17 -15.81 -5.95
N ASP A 222 -10.71 -16.29 -4.79
CA ASP A 222 -11.05 -15.78 -3.48
C ASP A 222 -9.82 -15.54 -2.60
N GLU A 223 -9.97 -14.62 -1.66
CA GLU A 223 -8.88 -14.17 -0.78
C GLU A 223 -8.40 -15.28 0.16
N ASN A 224 -9.30 -16.11 0.67
CA ASN A 224 -8.93 -17.15 1.63
C ASN A 224 -8.04 -18.21 1.00
N SER A 225 -8.39 -18.71 -0.18
CA SER A 225 -7.56 -19.66 -0.93
C SER A 225 -6.21 -19.09 -1.29
N TYR A 226 -6.16 -17.79 -1.66
CA TYR A 226 -4.93 -17.09 -2.00
C TYR A 226 -3.96 -17.00 -0.82
N TYR A 227 -4.44 -16.59 0.35
CA TYR A 227 -3.59 -16.52 1.54
C TYR A 227 -3.27 -17.89 2.14
N GLU A 228 -4.17 -18.87 2.02
CA GLU A 228 -3.92 -20.23 2.48
C GLU A 228 -2.80 -20.90 1.66
N ASP A 229 -2.69 -20.57 0.38
CA ASP A 229 -1.58 -21.02 -0.46
C ASP A 229 -0.22 -20.57 0.10
N TYR A 230 -0.10 -19.30 0.52
CA TYR A 230 1.11 -18.83 1.21
C TYR A 230 1.26 -19.46 2.60
N ARG A 231 0.18 -19.51 3.38
CA ARG A 231 0.23 -20.04 4.75
C ARG A 231 0.76 -21.47 4.82
N THR A 232 0.40 -22.29 3.85
CA THR A 232 0.84 -23.69 3.76
C THR A 232 2.15 -23.90 3.01
N SER A 233 2.71 -22.84 2.41
CA SER A 233 3.99 -22.88 1.71
C SER A 233 5.13 -22.44 2.61
N ARG A 234 6.33 -23.03 2.43
CA ARG A 234 7.55 -22.60 3.11
C ARG A 234 8.02 -21.25 2.56
N PHE A 235 8.03 -21.09 1.24
CA PHE A 235 8.58 -19.95 0.52
C PHE A 235 7.59 -19.35 -0.47
N GLY A 236 7.60 -18.02 -0.60
CA GLY A 236 6.84 -17.27 -1.59
C GLY A 236 7.75 -16.42 -2.46
N LEU A 237 7.64 -16.56 -3.78
CA LEU A 237 8.48 -15.81 -4.71
C LEU A 237 7.96 -14.38 -4.89
N THR A 238 8.86 -13.42 -4.81
CA THR A 238 8.56 -12.02 -5.05
C THR A 238 9.78 -11.27 -5.56
N TRP A 239 9.59 -10.10 -6.16
CA TRP A 239 10.65 -9.20 -6.63
C TRP A 239 10.13 -7.79 -6.89
N LYS A 240 11.04 -6.84 -7.15
CA LYS A 240 10.73 -5.49 -7.60
C LYS A 240 9.86 -5.53 -8.86
N LYS A 241 8.85 -4.64 -8.89
CA LYS A 241 8.05 -4.37 -10.10
C LYS A 241 8.39 -2.98 -10.63
N LEU A 242 7.41 -2.08 -10.81
CA LEU A 242 7.67 -0.66 -11.11
C LEU A 242 8.35 0.00 -9.91
N GLY A 243 7.75 -0.12 -8.72
CA GLY A 243 8.36 0.23 -7.45
C GLY A 243 8.97 -0.98 -6.75
N TRP A 244 9.80 -0.74 -5.74
CA TRP A 244 10.34 -1.75 -4.85
C TRP A 244 9.28 -2.30 -3.92
N ASP A 245 8.50 -1.39 -3.31
CA ASP A 245 7.48 -1.77 -2.35
C ASP A 245 6.22 -2.27 -3.07
N CYS A 246 5.96 -3.55 -2.93
CA CYS A 246 4.80 -4.21 -3.52
C CYS A 246 4.01 -4.92 -2.42
N PHE A 247 2.70 -4.78 -2.45
CA PHE A 247 1.84 -5.33 -1.43
C PHE A 247 1.99 -6.84 -1.23
N ARG A 248 2.31 -7.59 -2.29
CA ARG A 248 2.60 -9.04 -2.23
C ARG A 248 3.72 -9.39 -1.25
N HIS A 249 4.71 -8.54 -1.05
CA HIS A 249 5.78 -8.82 -0.09
C HIS A 249 5.22 -8.96 1.32
N HIS A 250 4.25 -8.11 1.66
CA HIS A 250 3.56 -8.12 2.94
C HIS A 250 2.58 -9.30 3.04
N GLU A 251 1.86 -9.63 1.97
CA GLU A 251 0.96 -10.79 1.92
C GLU A 251 1.68 -12.09 2.22
N ILE A 252 2.88 -12.27 1.67
CA ILE A 252 3.74 -13.42 1.94
C ILE A 252 4.13 -13.47 3.42
N LEU A 253 4.67 -12.38 3.97
CA LEU A 253 5.08 -12.30 5.37
C LEU A 253 3.92 -12.51 6.34
N PHE A 254 2.79 -11.84 6.12
CA PHE A 254 1.61 -11.93 6.98
C PHE A 254 0.86 -13.27 6.85
N SER A 255 1.25 -14.11 5.89
CA SER A 255 0.81 -15.50 5.79
C SER A 255 1.85 -16.49 6.33
N SER A 256 2.77 -16.06 7.19
CA SER A 256 3.84 -16.90 7.76
C SER A 256 4.63 -17.65 6.69
N CYS A 257 4.91 -17.01 5.57
CA CYS A 257 5.68 -17.57 4.46
C CYS A 257 7.00 -16.79 4.31
N VAL A 258 8.10 -17.47 4.03
CA VAL A 258 9.41 -16.82 3.87
C VAL A 258 9.51 -16.25 2.45
N PRO A 259 9.71 -14.92 2.29
CA PRO A 259 9.88 -14.33 0.97
C PRO A 259 11.21 -14.76 0.32
N VAL A 260 11.14 -15.32 -0.88
CA VAL A 260 12.29 -15.42 -1.79
C VAL A 260 12.29 -14.19 -2.66
N PHE A 261 13.21 -13.27 -2.38
CA PHE A 261 13.26 -11.93 -2.96
C PHE A 261 14.63 -11.69 -3.63
N PRO A 262 14.83 -12.17 -4.87
CA PRO A 262 16.15 -12.28 -5.48
C PRO A 262 16.92 -10.96 -5.61
N ASP A 263 16.23 -9.85 -5.81
CA ASP A 263 16.81 -8.52 -6.01
C ASP A 263 16.81 -7.64 -4.75
N ILE A 264 16.47 -8.19 -3.58
CA ILE A 264 16.33 -7.40 -2.33
C ILE A 264 17.61 -6.66 -1.93
N LYS A 265 18.78 -7.21 -2.25
CA LYS A 265 20.09 -6.60 -1.94
C LYS A 265 20.34 -5.30 -2.70
N ASP A 266 19.65 -5.08 -3.82
CA ASP A 266 19.74 -3.87 -4.64
C ASP A 266 18.79 -2.76 -4.15
N CYS A 267 17.91 -3.09 -3.17
CA CYS A 267 16.93 -2.13 -2.65
C CYS A 267 17.61 -1.06 -1.80
N HIS A 268 17.36 0.22 -2.13
CA HIS A 268 17.91 1.35 -1.38
C HIS A 268 17.50 1.30 0.10
N PRO A 269 18.38 1.67 1.06
CA PRO A 269 18.07 1.61 2.49
C PRO A 269 16.81 2.36 2.91
N LEU A 270 16.52 3.52 2.32
CA LEU A 270 15.34 4.32 2.62
C LEU A 270 14.06 3.84 1.92
N THR A 271 14.16 2.99 0.88
CA THR A 271 13.00 2.36 0.26
C THR A 271 12.62 1.12 1.04
N MET A 272 11.33 0.86 1.24
CA MET A 272 10.87 -0.24 2.09
C MET A 272 11.53 -0.21 3.49
N THR A 273 11.62 0.96 4.10
CA THR A 273 12.45 1.20 5.28
C THR A 273 12.09 0.32 6.48
N HIS A 274 10.83 -0.10 6.60
CA HIS A 274 10.34 -0.97 7.68
C HIS A 274 10.34 -2.46 7.31
N TYR A 275 10.58 -2.80 6.04
CA TYR A 275 10.57 -4.19 5.57
C TYR A 275 11.87 -4.92 5.99
N PRO A 276 11.82 -6.20 6.38
CA PRO A 276 12.97 -6.96 6.89
C PRO A 276 13.93 -7.39 5.77
N LYS A 277 14.52 -6.41 5.06
CA LYS A 277 15.37 -6.66 3.89
C LYS A 277 16.55 -7.56 4.20
N GLU A 278 17.18 -7.36 5.35
CA GLU A 278 18.34 -8.16 5.80
C GLU A 278 17.94 -9.62 6.03
N LEU A 279 16.80 -9.87 6.71
CA LEU A 279 16.28 -11.22 6.91
C LEU A 279 15.91 -11.90 5.58
N CYS A 280 15.33 -11.15 4.64
CA CYS A 280 15.03 -11.67 3.31
C CYS A 280 16.32 -11.94 2.50
N ALA A 281 17.39 -11.18 2.73
CA ALA A 281 18.68 -11.39 2.08
C ALA A 281 19.39 -12.67 2.58
N GLU A 282 19.20 -13.08 3.85
CA GLU A 282 19.80 -14.27 4.40
C GLU A 282 19.45 -15.55 3.59
N ILE A 283 18.20 -15.63 3.06
CA ILE A 283 17.80 -16.79 2.26
C ILE A 283 18.54 -16.88 0.93
N LEU A 284 18.98 -15.75 0.37
CA LEU A 284 19.77 -15.73 -0.86
C LEU A 284 21.15 -16.35 -0.63
N ASP A 285 21.71 -16.16 0.57
CA ASP A 285 23.02 -16.72 0.94
C ASP A 285 22.96 -18.22 1.25
N CYS A 286 21.75 -18.74 1.54
CA CYS A 286 21.54 -20.16 1.84
C CYS A 286 21.30 -21.06 0.63
N GLY A 287 21.08 -20.52 -0.57
CA GLY A 287 20.93 -21.42 -1.71
C GLY A 287 19.89 -21.09 -2.76
N VAL A 288 19.42 -19.86 -2.83
CA VAL A 288 18.62 -19.43 -3.97
C VAL A 288 19.51 -19.33 -5.19
N VAL A 289 19.24 -20.16 -6.20
CA VAL A 289 19.97 -20.15 -7.48
C VAL A 289 19.18 -19.36 -8.48
N LEU A 290 19.78 -18.31 -9.01
CA LEU A 290 19.23 -17.50 -10.10
C LEU A 290 19.77 -18.02 -11.42
N ASP A 291 18.95 -18.69 -12.21
CA ASP A 291 19.35 -19.20 -13.52
C ASP A 291 19.21 -18.13 -14.63
N GLY A 292 18.49 -17.05 -14.36
CA GLY A 292 18.38 -15.97 -15.33
C GLY A 292 17.29 -14.96 -15.01
N TYR A 293 17.40 -13.84 -15.65
CA TYR A 293 16.38 -12.81 -15.65
C TYR A 293 16.33 -12.15 -17.04
N TYR A 294 15.20 -11.58 -17.38
CA TYR A 294 15.11 -10.75 -18.59
C TYR A 294 14.44 -9.41 -18.27
N LYS A 295 14.84 -8.40 -19.00
CA LYS A 295 14.24 -7.07 -18.94
C LYS A 295 12.98 -7.07 -19.80
N HIS A 296 11.84 -6.68 -19.24
CA HIS A 296 10.61 -6.55 -20.00
C HIS A 296 10.71 -5.34 -20.94
N GLN A 297 10.54 -5.55 -22.26
CA GLN A 297 10.73 -4.49 -23.26
C GLN A 297 9.75 -3.32 -23.13
N GLN A 298 8.58 -3.55 -22.58
CA GLN A 298 7.53 -2.53 -22.44
C GLN A 298 7.76 -1.59 -21.23
N TYR A 299 8.55 -2.04 -20.25
CA TYR A 299 8.86 -1.28 -19.04
C TYR A 299 10.37 -1.31 -18.85
N HIS A 300 11.05 -0.23 -19.17
CA HIS A 300 12.53 -0.18 -19.25
C HIS A 300 13.27 -0.65 -17.99
N ASP A 301 12.62 -0.66 -16.83
CA ASP A 301 13.21 -1.00 -15.53
C ASP A 301 12.62 -2.24 -14.86
N LEU A 302 11.75 -2.99 -15.54
CA LEU A 302 11.15 -4.21 -15.01
C LEU A 302 12.01 -5.43 -15.36
N TYR A 303 12.55 -6.08 -14.35
CA TYR A 303 13.21 -7.37 -14.45
C TYR A 303 12.27 -8.48 -14.03
N CYS A 304 12.15 -9.52 -14.83
CA CYS A 304 11.44 -10.75 -14.48
C CYS A 304 12.46 -11.86 -14.30
N PHE A 305 12.38 -12.56 -13.18
CA PHE A 305 13.22 -13.71 -12.89
C PHE A 305 12.53 -14.98 -13.39
N ASN A 306 13.01 -15.53 -14.50
CA ASN A 306 12.37 -16.68 -15.15
C ASN A 306 12.64 -18.01 -14.45
N ASN A 307 13.83 -18.14 -13.82
CA ASN A 307 14.27 -19.38 -13.22
C ASN A 307 14.86 -19.07 -11.84
N VAL A 308 14.02 -19.07 -10.83
CA VAL A 308 14.46 -19.02 -9.44
C VAL A 308 14.31 -20.43 -8.87
N ARG A 309 15.43 -21.03 -8.51
CA ARG A 309 15.46 -22.33 -7.84
C ARG A 309 16.01 -22.18 -6.44
N VAL A 310 15.33 -22.75 -5.49
CA VAL A 310 15.79 -22.84 -4.11
C VAL A 310 16.31 -24.25 -3.89
N ASP A 311 17.58 -24.36 -3.54
CA ASP A 311 18.15 -25.64 -3.11
C ASP A 311 17.76 -25.91 -1.66
N PHE A 312 16.63 -26.53 -1.46
CA PHE A 312 16.07 -26.82 -0.14
C PHE A 312 16.96 -27.74 0.71
N SER A 313 17.89 -28.48 0.10
CA SER A 313 18.83 -29.35 0.82
C SER A 313 19.83 -28.57 1.67
N LYS A 314 20.06 -27.31 1.34
CA LYS A 314 20.96 -26.39 2.08
C LYS A 314 20.27 -25.67 3.24
N ILE A 315 18.96 -25.81 3.38
CA ILE A 315 18.16 -25.12 4.38
C ILE A 315 17.73 -26.13 5.44
N SER A 316 18.41 -26.14 6.58
CA SER A 316 18.04 -27.03 7.69
C SER A 316 16.64 -26.62 8.23
N ARG A 317 15.97 -27.58 8.86
CA ARG A 317 14.66 -27.34 9.47
C ARG A 317 14.76 -26.31 10.60
N GLU A 318 15.80 -26.38 11.38
CA GLU A 318 16.08 -25.48 12.50
C GLU A 318 16.33 -24.04 12.01
N TYR A 319 17.15 -23.88 10.96
CA TYR A 319 17.39 -22.58 10.36
C TYR A 319 16.12 -21.97 9.76
N TYR A 320 15.34 -22.78 9.04
CA TYR A 320 14.04 -22.33 8.50
C TYR A 320 13.10 -21.87 9.61
N ALA A 321 12.99 -22.64 10.71
CA ALA A 321 12.12 -22.31 11.83
C ALA A 321 12.55 -21.01 12.53
N ASP A 322 13.85 -20.80 12.74
CA ASP A 322 14.42 -19.56 13.29
C ASP A 322 14.14 -18.37 12.39
N LEU A 323 14.44 -18.46 11.09
CA LEU A 323 14.22 -17.39 10.14
C LEU A 323 12.73 -17.02 10.04
N LEU A 324 11.85 -18.01 9.96
CA LEU A 324 10.40 -17.79 9.95
C LEU A 324 9.94 -17.07 11.22
N GLY A 325 10.43 -17.49 12.38
CA GLY A 325 10.13 -16.83 13.67
C GLY A 325 10.53 -15.37 13.66
N ARG A 326 11.78 -15.06 13.28
CA ARG A 326 12.29 -13.67 13.19
C ARG A 326 11.50 -12.81 12.20
N LEU A 327 11.12 -13.35 11.05
CA LEU A 327 10.31 -12.66 10.05
C LEU A 327 8.90 -12.35 10.56
N LYS A 328 8.25 -13.31 11.24
CA LYS A 328 6.93 -13.12 11.87
C LYS A 328 6.98 -12.03 12.94
N ASP A 329 7.96 -12.10 13.84
CA ASP A 329 8.15 -11.11 14.90
C ASP A 329 8.38 -9.72 14.32
N HIS A 330 9.21 -9.62 13.28
CA HIS A 330 9.44 -8.35 12.59
C HIS A 330 8.17 -7.80 11.94
N ALA A 331 7.41 -8.64 11.24
CA ALA A 331 6.17 -8.23 10.58
C ALA A 331 5.17 -7.64 11.58
N LEU A 332 4.92 -8.32 12.70
CA LEU A 332 4.01 -7.85 13.73
C LEU A 332 4.51 -6.61 14.47
N LYS A 333 5.82 -6.49 14.64
CA LYS A 333 6.44 -5.37 15.37
C LYS A 333 6.56 -4.09 14.54
N HIS A 334 6.69 -4.19 13.21
CA HIS A 334 7.06 -3.05 12.38
C HIS A 334 6.13 -2.79 11.19
N LEU A 335 5.39 -3.80 10.68
CA LEU A 335 4.67 -3.70 9.42
C LEU A 335 3.15 -3.65 9.57
N THR A 336 2.62 -3.64 10.81
CA THR A 336 1.17 -3.52 10.99
C THR A 336 0.68 -2.10 10.72
N SER A 337 -0.57 -1.94 10.29
CA SER A 337 -1.18 -0.62 10.08
C SER A 337 -1.13 0.24 11.34
N LYS A 338 -1.28 -0.36 12.52
CA LYS A 338 -1.10 0.32 13.81
C LYS A 338 0.30 0.91 13.96
N LYS A 339 1.34 0.10 13.70
CA LYS A 339 2.74 0.56 13.82
C LYS A 339 3.09 1.64 12.82
N MET A 340 2.51 1.56 11.63
CA MET A 340 2.68 2.61 10.63
C MET A 340 2.03 3.91 11.06
N VAL A 341 0.82 3.89 11.61
CA VAL A 341 0.16 5.11 12.12
C VAL A 341 0.93 5.69 13.31
N GLU A 342 1.42 4.86 14.25
CA GLU A 342 2.31 5.30 15.34
C GLU A 342 3.57 6.01 14.77
N TYR A 343 4.20 5.44 13.75
CA TYR A 343 5.34 6.04 13.06
C TYR A 343 4.98 7.38 12.41
N ILE A 344 3.88 7.43 11.64
CA ILE A 344 3.41 8.65 10.97
C ILE A 344 3.22 9.78 12.00
N LEU A 345 2.49 9.51 13.08
CA LEU A 345 2.23 10.50 14.13
C LEU A 345 3.49 10.92 14.87
N SER A 346 4.50 10.06 14.98
CA SER A 346 5.79 10.42 15.57
C SER A 346 6.57 11.49 14.77
N LYS A 347 6.22 11.72 13.51
CA LYS A 347 6.84 12.71 12.62
C LYS A 347 6.14 14.07 12.64
N THR A 348 5.05 14.20 13.37
CA THR A 348 4.24 15.42 13.49
C THR A 348 4.55 16.25 14.75
N ASN A 349 5.52 15.84 15.55
CA ASN A 349 5.91 16.51 16.80
C ASN A 349 7.15 17.38 16.60
#